data_4b6f84389ddb22b162971a9a9fda2793
#
_entry.id   4b6f84389ddb22b162971a9a9fda2793
#
_cell.length_a   1.000
_cell.length_b   1.000
_cell.length_c   1.000
_cell.angle_alpha   90.00
_cell.angle_beta   90.00
_cell.angle_gamma   90.00
#
_symmetry.space_group_name_H-M   'P 1'
#
loop_
_entity.id
_entity.type
_entity.pdbx_description
1 polymer ?
#
loop_
_entity_poly.entity_id
_entity_poly.type
_entity_poly.pdbx_seq_one_letter_code
_entity_poly.pdbx_strand_id
1 'polypeptide(L)'
;GHSSQPRPDNAIYELADALKALQGYSFPVMWNDWTLGSFKASAPVTPGELGEAMAKFAAHPGDAGAAAILAKTPAMIGRTRTTCVATLLTGGHADNALPQSATATVNCRIFPGTSVAEVRDSLQQVVGDRIEVQVLGEPHSSPPSPLRDDVLEAVTKAVRASHPGVPIVPDMAPYATDGSIFRGAGIPTYGVSSLFMKQSDEFAHGLN
;
A
#
# COMPACT_ATOMS: atom_id res chain seq x y z
N GLY A 1 19.80 14.34 29.94
CA GLY A 1 20.47 15.66 30.02
C GLY A 1 19.46 16.79 30.10
N HIS A 2 19.94 17.99 30.49
CA HIS A 2 19.10 19.19 30.57
C HIS A 2 19.15 19.97 29.25
N SER A 3 18.04 20.56 28.83
CA SER A 3 17.93 21.27 27.54
C SER A 3 18.85 22.50 27.39
N SER A 4 19.31 23.09 28.52
CA SER A 4 20.31 24.16 28.51
C SER A 4 21.72 23.71 28.09
N GLN A 5 21.95 22.40 27.98
CA GLN A 5 23.20 21.79 27.56
C GLN A 5 22.92 20.90 26.33
N PRO A 6 22.69 21.51 25.16
CA PRO A 6 22.34 20.76 23.97
C PRO A 6 23.44 19.76 23.59
N ARG A 7 23.03 18.58 23.16
CA ARG A 7 23.92 17.49 22.72
C ARG A 7 23.58 17.13 21.28
N PRO A 8 24.55 16.62 20.52
CA PRO A 8 24.30 16.16 19.14
C PRO A 8 23.40 14.89 19.09
N ASP A 9 23.45 14.06 20.12
CA ASP A 9 22.64 12.87 20.30
C ASP A 9 21.26 13.23 20.88
N ASN A 10 20.24 13.25 20.06
CA ASN A 10 18.87 13.54 20.44
C ASN A 10 17.91 12.57 19.72
N ALA A 11 17.25 11.73 20.49
CA ALA A 11 16.39 10.69 19.96
C ALA A 11 15.27 11.21 19.04
N ILE A 12 14.73 12.41 19.32
CA ILE A 12 13.72 13.03 18.45
C ILE A 12 14.33 13.42 17.10
N TYR A 13 15.55 13.99 17.08
CA TYR A 13 16.18 14.40 15.83
C TYR A 13 16.61 13.17 15.00
N GLU A 14 17.13 12.14 15.65
CA GLU A 14 17.48 10.88 14.98
C GLU A 14 16.26 10.21 14.38
N LEU A 15 15.13 10.18 15.10
CA LEU A 15 13.88 9.67 14.55
C LEU A 15 13.33 10.55 13.42
N ALA A 16 13.46 11.87 13.51
CA ALA A 16 13.03 12.78 12.45
C ALA A 16 13.81 12.55 11.15
N ASP A 17 15.13 12.35 11.24
CA ASP A 17 15.98 12.02 10.09
C ASP A 17 15.56 10.68 9.46
N ALA A 18 15.32 9.67 10.29
CA ALA A 18 14.84 8.36 9.84
C ALA A 18 13.47 8.46 9.13
N LEU A 19 12.55 9.26 9.67
CA LEU A 19 11.24 9.49 9.04
C LEU A 19 11.37 10.25 7.72
N LYS A 20 12.33 11.17 7.59
CA LYS A 20 12.63 11.86 6.33
C LYS A 20 13.21 10.89 5.29
N ALA A 21 14.10 9.99 5.70
CA ALA A 21 14.62 8.95 4.83
C ALA A 21 13.50 8.03 4.34
N LEU A 22 12.62 7.61 5.25
CA LEU A 22 11.45 6.78 4.94
C LEU A 22 10.48 7.49 3.99
N GLN A 23 10.21 8.78 4.17
CA GLN A 23 9.38 9.60 3.29
C GLN A 23 9.94 9.64 1.86
N GLY A 24 11.25 9.68 1.71
CA GLY A 24 11.93 9.69 0.41
C GLY A 24 12.07 8.31 -0.25
N TYR A 25 11.82 7.24 0.48
CA TYR A 25 11.99 5.89 -0.02
C TYR A 25 10.76 5.39 -0.79
N SER A 26 11.02 4.72 -1.89
CA SER A 26 9.99 4.03 -2.67
C SER A 26 10.37 2.58 -2.87
N PHE A 27 9.49 1.68 -2.47
CA PHE A 27 9.67 0.26 -2.75
C PHE A 27 9.71 -0.01 -4.27
N PRO A 28 10.37 -1.09 -4.70
CA PRO A 28 10.41 -1.49 -6.10
C PRO A 28 9.01 -1.63 -6.71
N VAL A 29 8.93 -1.36 -8.01
CA VAL A 29 7.70 -1.56 -8.77
C VAL A 29 7.42 -3.04 -8.91
N MET A 30 6.20 -3.44 -8.64
CA MET A 30 5.71 -4.81 -8.70
C MET A 30 4.37 -4.87 -9.43
N TRP A 31 4.00 -6.04 -9.90
CA TRP A 31 2.71 -6.32 -10.55
C TRP A 31 2.35 -7.79 -10.43
N ASN A 32 1.10 -8.10 -10.66
CA ASN A 32 0.55 -9.44 -10.81
C ASN A 32 -0.60 -9.42 -11.83
N ASP A 33 -1.19 -10.56 -12.11
CA ASP A 33 -2.27 -10.66 -13.10
C ASP A 33 -3.47 -9.77 -12.78
N TRP A 34 -3.79 -9.56 -11.48
CA TRP A 34 -4.85 -8.67 -11.03
C TRP A 34 -4.53 -7.22 -11.37
N THR A 35 -3.32 -6.77 -11.07
CA THR A 35 -2.86 -5.41 -11.39
C THR A 35 -2.90 -5.15 -12.90
N LEU A 36 -2.37 -6.08 -13.69
CA LEU A 36 -2.33 -5.94 -15.15
C LEU A 36 -3.73 -5.99 -15.75
N GLY A 37 -4.59 -6.92 -15.27
CA GLY A 37 -5.98 -7.02 -15.68
C GLY A 37 -6.78 -5.77 -15.36
N SER A 38 -6.60 -5.21 -14.16
CA SER A 38 -7.22 -3.96 -13.74
C SER A 38 -6.85 -2.80 -14.65
N PHE A 39 -5.55 -2.60 -14.89
CA PHE A 39 -5.07 -1.51 -15.74
C PHE A 39 -5.52 -1.66 -17.19
N LYS A 40 -5.46 -2.89 -17.73
CA LYS A 40 -5.94 -3.17 -19.09
C LYS A 40 -7.43 -2.83 -19.26
N ALA A 41 -8.25 -3.19 -18.27
CA ALA A 41 -9.70 -2.97 -18.32
C ALA A 41 -10.07 -1.50 -18.04
N SER A 42 -9.33 -0.81 -17.18
CA SER A 42 -9.63 0.57 -16.77
C SER A 42 -9.07 1.62 -17.74
N ALA A 43 -7.98 1.32 -18.44
CA ALA A 43 -7.32 2.27 -19.33
C ALA A 43 -8.27 2.92 -20.37
N PRO A 44 -9.17 2.19 -21.07
CA PRO A 44 -10.04 2.79 -22.08
C PRO A 44 -11.06 3.80 -21.55
N VAL A 45 -11.38 3.70 -20.23
CA VAL A 45 -12.38 4.57 -19.58
C VAL A 45 -11.74 5.61 -18.66
N THR A 46 -10.42 5.60 -18.54
CA THR A 46 -9.65 6.57 -17.76
C THR A 46 -9.07 7.63 -18.69
N PRO A 47 -9.50 8.90 -18.58
CA PRO A 47 -9.02 9.94 -19.50
C PRO A 47 -7.59 10.37 -19.23
N GLY A 48 -6.90 10.88 -20.27
CA GLY A 48 -5.61 11.55 -20.20
C GLY A 48 -4.44 10.64 -19.87
N GLU A 49 -3.37 11.25 -19.37
CA GLU A 49 -2.06 10.63 -19.12
C GLU A 49 -2.15 9.36 -18.23
N LEU A 50 -3.09 9.35 -17.29
CA LEU A 50 -3.29 8.20 -16.40
C LEU A 50 -3.77 6.96 -17.17
N GLY A 51 -4.75 7.12 -18.06
CA GLY A 51 -5.25 6.02 -18.88
C GLY A 51 -4.18 5.46 -19.84
N GLU A 52 -3.40 6.36 -20.45
CA GLU A 52 -2.27 5.98 -21.30
C GLU A 52 -1.20 5.23 -20.52
N ALA A 53 -0.88 5.69 -19.30
CA ALA A 53 0.06 5.01 -18.41
C ALA A 53 -0.45 3.61 -17.98
N MET A 54 -1.73 3.48 -17.68
CA MET A 54 -2.35 2.17 -17.38
C MET A 54 -2.21 1.21 -18.58
N ALA A 55 -2.55 1.66 -19.78
CA ALA A 55 -2.44 0.86 -20.99
C ALA A 55 -0.99 0.43 -21.25
N LYS A 56 -0.06 1.37 -21.14
CA LYS A 56 1.37 1.12 -21.33
C LYS A 56 1.93 0.16 -20.30
N PHE A 57 1.60 0.34 -19.01
CA PHE A 57 2.06 -0.55 -17.95
C PHE A 57 1.48 -1.96 -18.10
N ALA A 58 0.22 -2.11 -18.51
CA ALA A 58 -0.40 -3.41 -18.77
C ALA A 58 0.24 -4.14 -19.96
N ALA A 59 0.68 -3.41 -21.00
CA ALA A 59 1.35 -3.98 -22.16
C ALA A 59 2.84 -4.27 -21.91
N HIS A 60 3.50 -3.44 -21.11
CA HIS A 60 4.92 -3.51 -20.78
C HIS A 60 5.11 -3.40 -19.26
N PRO A 61 4.87 -4.47 -18.51
CA PRO A 61 4.98 -4.48 -17.06
C PRO A 61 6.37 -4.02 -16.60
N GLY A 62 6.41 -3.11 -15.63
CA GLY A 62 7.67 -2.53 -15.14
C GLY A 62 8.19 -1.35 -15.95
N ASP A 63 7.48 -0.85 -16.98
CA ASP A 63 7.87 0.39 -17.65
C ASP A 63 7.97 1.53 -16.65
N ALA A 64 9.18 2.10 -16.51
CA ALA A 64 9.49 3.09 -15.48
C ALA A 64 8.71 4.41 -15.68
N GLY A 65 8.47 4.82 -16.93
CA GLY A 65 7.71 6.02 -17.25
C GLY A 65 6.24 5.88 -16.86
N ALA A 66 5.62 4.77 -17.25
CA ALA A 66 4.25 4.47 -16.86
C ALA A 66 4.10 4.33 -15.34
N ALA A 67 5.02 3.61 -14.68
CA ALA A 67 5.04 3.46 -13.22
C ALA A 67 5.18 4.82 -12.51
N ALA A 68 5.97 5.75 -13.03
CA ALA A 68 6.13 7.09 -12.46
C ALA A 68 4.83 7.92 -12.56
N ILE A 69 4.09 7.79 -13.66
CA ILE A 69 2.80 8.46 -13.82
C ILE A 69 1.76 7.87 -12.87
N LEU A 70 1.67 6.53 -12.79
CA LEU A 70 0.78 5.84 -11.86
C LEU A 70 1.07 6.24 -10.40
N ALA A 71 2.34 6.43 -10.04
CA ALA A 71 2.76 6.81 -8.70
C ALA A 71 2.36 8.24 -8.30
N LYS A 72 2.00 9.12 -9.24
CA LYS A 72 1.47 10.46 -8.93
C LYS A 72 0.05 10.40 -8.37
N THR A 73 -0.65 9.28 -8.58
CA THR A 73 -2.03 9.10 -8.12
C THR A 73 -2.04 8.22 -6.87
N PRO A 74 -2.37 8.75 -5.66
CA PRO A 74 -2.30 7.99 -4.41
C PRO A 74 -3.04 6.65 -4.46
N ALA A 75 -4.21 6.59 -5.10
CA ALA A 75 -4.99 5.37 -5.25
C ALA A 75 -4.31 4.29 -6.12
N MET A 76 -3.31 4.65 -6.92
CA MET A 76 -2.61 3.72 -7.82
C MET A 76 -1.29 3.21 -7.25
N ILE A 77 -0.67 3.94 -6.30
CA ILE A 77 0.64 3.59 -5.74
C ILE A 77 0.62 2.18 -5.14
N GLY A 78 -0.34 1.87 -4.28
CA GLY A 78 -0.47 0.58 -3.60
C GLY A 78 -0.80 -0.59 -4.53
N ARG A 79 -1.17 -0.33 -5.78
CA ARG A 79 -1.40 -1.35 -6.82
C ARG A 79 -0.13 -1.77 -7.55
N THR A 80 0.95 -1.03 -7.37
CA THR A 80 2.23 -1.25 -8.08
C THR A 80 3.42 -1.39 -7.15
N ARG A 81 3.24 -1.34 -5.84
CA ARG A 81 4.32 -1.54 -4.87
C ARG A 81 3.82 -1.63 -3.43
N THR A 82 4.66 -2.13 -2.55
CA THR A 82 4.49 -1.95 -1.10
C THR A 82 4.55 -0.46 -0.77
N THR A 83 3.72 -0.01 0.16
CA THR A 83 3.72 1.37 0.68
C THR A 83 3.81 1.35 2.19
N CYS A 84 4.58 2.28 2.76
CA CYS A 84 4.74 2.43 4.21
C CYS A 84 4.57 3.89 4.58
N VAL A 85 3.75 4.18 5.60
CA VAL A 85 3.45 5.53 6.06
C VAL A 85 3.53 5.59 7.57
N ALA A 86 4.22 6.60 8.11
CA ALA A 86 4.22 6.87 9.54
C ALA A 86 2.84 7.38 9.98
N THR A 87 2.27 6.75 11.01
CA THR A 87 0.89 7.04 11.48
C THR A 87 0.83 7.50 12.93
N LEU A 88 1.82 7.15 13.75
CA LEU A 88 1.91 7.60 15.14
C LEU A 88 3.34 8.01 15.47
N LEU A 89 3.48 8.93 16.40
CA LEU A 89 4.76 9.44 16.87
C LEU A 89 4.69 9.74 18.37
N THR A 90 5.70 9.29 19.12
CA THR A 90 5.88 9.64 20.53
C THR A 90 7.35 9.93 20.81
N GLY A 91 7.63 10.87 21.72
CA GLY A 91 9.00 11.20 22.12
C GLY A 91 9.06 12.27 23.19
N GLY A 92 10.11 12.19 24.02
CA GLY A 92 10.27 13.10 25.15
C GLY A 92 9.42 12.73 26.37
N HIS A 93 9.74 13.33 27.52
CA HIS A 93 9.02 13.09 28.78
C HIS A 93 8.95 14.35 29.67
N ALA A 94 9.68 15.42 29.32
CA ALA A 94 9.65 16.69 30.05
C ALA A 94 10.16 17.83 29.13
N ASP A 95 9.63 19.03 29.34
CA ASP A 95 9.88 20.21 28.50
C ASP A 95 11.37 20.65 28.48
N ASN A 96 12.08 20.38 29.57
CA ASN A 96 13.46 20.81 29.77
C ASN A 96 14.48 19.67 29.81
N ALA A 97 14.09 18.45 29.42
CA ALA A 97 14.96 17.29 29.39
C ALA A 97 15.24 16.82 27.96
N LEU A 98 16.50 16.46 27.69
CA LEU A 98 16.87 15.84 26.41
C LEU A 98 16.21 14.45 26.32
N PRO A 99 15.48 14.14 25.25
CA PRO A 99 14.80 12.85 25.08
C PRO A 99 15.81 11.72 24.91
N GLN A 100 15.60 10.62 25.62
CA GLN A 100 16.41 9.40 25.52
C GLN A 100 15.84 8.40 24.52
N SER A 101 14.55 8.52 24.23
CA SER A 101 13.86 7.67 23.28
C SER A 101 12.80 8.45 22.51
N ALA A 102 12.58 8.05 21.29
CA ALA A 102 11.47 8.47 20.45
C ALA A 102 11.05 7.29 19.58
N THR A 103 9.76 7.16 19.31
CA THR A 103 9.19 6.02 18.58
C THR A 103 8.18 6.49 17.57
N ALA A 104 8.19 5.91 16.38
CA ALA A 104 7.14 6.08 15.39
C ALA A 104 6.52 4.74 15.03
N THR A 105 5.20 4.71 14.83
CA THR A 105 4.53 3.58 14.20
C THR A 105 4.44 3.83 12.71
N VAL A 106 4.89 2.85 11.93
CA VAL A 106 4.84 2.87 10.46
C VAL A 106 3.89 1.78 10.00
N ASN A 107 2.79 2.17 9.36
CA ASN A 107 1.85 1.23 8.77
C ASN A 107 2.27 0.91 7.34
N CYS A 108 2.46 -0.38 7.03
CA CYS A 108 2.83 -0.85 5.71
C CYS A 108 1.70 -1.64 5.06
N ARG A 109 1.43 -1.34 3.80
CA ARG A 109 0.58 -2.12 2.91
C ARG A 109 1.48 -2.93 2.00
N ILE A 110 1.64 -4.20 2.34
CA ILE A 110 2.61 -5.08 1.68
C ILE A 110 2.01 -5.62 0.38
N PHE A 111 2.73 -5.46 -0.72
CA PHE A 111 2.31 -6.01 -2.01
C PHE A 111 2.26 -7.54 -1.93
N PRO A 112 1.19 -8.20 -2.44
CA PRO A 112 1.04 -9.66 -2.36
C PRO A 112 2.24 -10.40 -2.96
N GLY A 113 2.78 -11.35 -2.19
CA GLY A 113 3.97 -12.11 -2.55
C GLY A 113 5.28 -11.58 -1.92
N THR A 114 5.26 -10.42 -1.27
CA THR A 114 6.38 -9.91 -0.47
C THR A 114 6.21 -10.35 0.98
N SER A 115 7.28 -10.78 1.63
CA SER A 115 7.23 -11.17 3.04
C SER A 115 7.36 -9.97 3.98
N VAL A 116 6.87 -10.13 5.20
CA VAL A 116 7.04 -9.14 6.27
C VAL A 116 8.52 -8.88 6.57
N ALA A 117 9.33 -9.94 6.53
CA ALA A 117 10.77 -9.85 6.78
C ALA A 117 11.49 -8.99 5.72
N GLU A 118 11.18 -9.18 4.43
CA GLU A 118 11.75 -8.36 3.35
C GLU A 118 11.41 -6.88 3.51
N VAL A 119 10.17 -6.57 3.92
CA VAL A 119 9.76 -5.19 4.17
C VAL A 119 10.48 -4.61 5.38
N ARG A 120 10.54 -5.34 6.49
CA ARG A 120 11.29 -4.92 7.69
C ARG A 120 12.76 -4.64 7.37
N ASP A 121 13.42 -5.55 6.65
CA ASP A 121 14.84 -5.43 6.30
C ASP A 121 15.09 -4.22 5.37
N SER A 122 14.18 -3.98 4.42
CA SER A 122 14.24 -2.78 3.58
C SER A 122 14.11 -1.50 4.40
N LEU A 123 13.16 -1.46 5.35
CA LEU A 123 13.00 -0.31 6.24
C LEU A 123 14.23 -0.12 7.13
N GLN A 124 14.80 -1.20 7.69
CA GLN A 124 16.01 -1.13 8.50
C GLN A 124 17.20 -0.54 7.71
N GLN A 125 17.36 -0.93 6.45
CA GLN A 125 18.39 -0.35 5.58
C GLN A 125 18.16 1.14 5.32
N VAL A 126 16.91 1.56 5.15
CA VAL A 126 16.56 2.97 4.87
C VAL A 126 16.81 3.85 6.08
N VAL A 127 16.45 3.40 7.28
CA VAL A 127 16.55 4.22 8.51
C VAL A 127 17.94 4.14 9.16
N GLY A 128 18.78 3.17 8.77
CA GLY A 128 20.13 2.98 9.28
C GLY A 128 20.19 2.33 10.66
N ASP A 129 21.42 2.12 11.14
CA ASP A 129 21.72 1.28 12.31
C ASP A 129 21.38 1.95 13.66
N ARG A 130 21.16 3.26 13.68
CA ARG A 130 20.79 3.98 14.91
C ARG A 130 19.32 3.86 15.30
N ILE A 131 18.50 3.39 14.39
CA ILE A 131 17.08 3.16 14.59
C ILE A 131 16.81 1.67 14.52
N GLU A 132 16.13 1.13 15.51
CA GLU A 132 15.70 -0.26 15.52
C GLU A 132 14.30 -0.38 14.90
N VAL A 133 14.16 -1.23 13.89
CA VAL A 133 12.86 -1.54 13.27
C VAL A 133 12.32 -2.85 13.83
N GLN A 134 11.24 -2.75 14.60
CA GLN A 134 10.54 -3.88 15.18
C GLN A 134 9.20 -4.11 14.48
N VAL A 135 8.84 -5.37 14.29
CA VAL A 135 7.52 -5.76 13.79
C VAL A 135 6.54 -5.77 14.96
N LEU A 136 5.41 -5.07 14.81
CA LEU A 136 4.37 -5.01 15.83
C LEU A 136 3.25 -6.02 15.52
N GLY A 137 2.82 -6.74 16.54
CA GLY A 137 1.76 -7.75 16.43
C GLY A 137 2.20 -8.98 15.63
N GLU A 138 1.25 -9.64 15.01
CA GLU A 138 1.46 -10.84 14.19
C GLU A 138 1.02 -10.57 12.73
N PRO A 139 1.73 -9.73 11.99
CA PRO A 139 1.40 -9.48 10.60
C PRO A 139 1.67 -10.72 9.76
N HIS A 140 0.80 -10.97 8.81
CA HIS A 140 0.96 -12.06 7.87
C HIS A 140 0.86 -11.56 6.44
N SER A 141 1.72 -12.05 5.58
CA SER A 141 1.60 -11.88 4.15
C SER A 141 0.61 -12.91 3.60
N SER A 142 -0.07 -12.57 2.53
CA SER A 142 -0.90 -13.53 1.82
C SER A 142 -0.62 -13.47 0.32
N PRO A 143 -0.63 -14.62 -0.38
CA PRO A 143 -0.54 -14.62 -1.84
C PRO A 143 -1.81 -13.99 -2.43
N PRO A 144 -1.77 -13.51 -3.68
CA PRO A 144 -2.98 -13.18 -4.40
C PRO A 144 -3.80 -14.45 -4.66
N SER A 145 -5.13 -14.36 -4.66
CA SER A 145 -5.95 -15.45 -5.20
C SER A 145 -5.68 -15.61 -6.70
N PRO A 146 -5.68 -16.83 -7.26
CA PRO A 146 -5.54 -17.01 -8.70
C PRO A 146 -6.72 -16.35 -9.43
N LEU A 147 -6.45 -15.76 -10.59
CA LEU A 147 -7.52 -15.21 -11.45
C LEU A 147 -8.20 -16.40 -12.15
N ARG A 148 -9.42 -16.76 -11.71
CA ARG A 148 -10.15 -17.94 -12.18
C ARG A 148 -11.33 -17.54 -13.05
N ASP A 149 -11.43 -18.14 -14.24
CA ASP A 149 -12.51 -17.85 -15.19
C ASP A 149 -13.88 -18.22 -14.64
N ASP A 150 -14.01 -19.36 -13.94
CA ASP A 150 -15.29 -19.80 -13.35
C ASP A 150 -15.81 -18.83 -12.29
N VAL A 151 -14.92 -18.22 -11.48
CA VAL A 151 -15.28 -17.19 -10.51
C VAL A 151 -15.69 -15.90 -11.22
N LEU A 152 -14.92 -15.50 -12.24
CA LEU A 152 -15.20 -14.29 -13.02
C LEU A 152 -16.53 -14.41 -13.77
N GLU A 153 -16.85 -15.58 -14.34
CA GLU A 153 -18.13 -15.85 -15.00
C GLU A 153 -19.29 -15.81 -14.01
N ALA A 154 -19.15 -16.44 -12.84
CA ALA A 154 -20.17 -16.44 -11.81
C ALA A 154 -20.48 -15.01 -11.31
N VAL A 155 -19.44 -14.21 -11.03
CA VAL A 155 -19.57 -12.81 -10.63
C VAL A 155 -20.22 -11.99 -11.74
N THR A 156 -19.75 -12.15 -12.98
CA THR A 156 -20.29 -11.44 -14.14
C THR A 156 -21.79 -11.73 -14.32
N LYS A 157 -22.18 -12.99 -14.23
CA LYS A 157 -23.59 -13.41 -14.33
C LYS A 157 -24.44 -12.77 -13.22
N ALA A 158 -23.95 -12.82 -11.98
CA ALA A 158 -24.67 -12.28 -10.83
C ALA A 158 -24.82 -10.75 -10.92
N VAL A 159 -23.76 -10.03 -11.22
CA VAL A 159 -23.80 -8.56 -11.32
C VAL A 159 -24.65 -8.10 -12.49
N ARG A 160 -24.50 -8.71 -13.66
CA ARG A 160 -25.27 -8.34 -14.86
C ARG A 160 -26.76 -8.67 -14.78
N ALA A 161 -27.15 -9.57 -13.91
CA ALA A 161 -28.58 -9.83 -13.65
C ALA A 161 -29.31 -8.59 -13.11
N SER A 162 -28.62 -7.78 -12.30
CA SER A 162 -29.15 -6.53 -11.72
C SER A 162 -28.68 -5.28 -12.45
N HIS A 163 -27.51 -5.36 -13.11
CA HIS A 163 -26.84 -4.24 -13.78
C HIS A 163 -26.37 -4.64 -15.19
N PRO A 164 -27.29 -4.74 -16.18
CA PRO A 164 -26.93 -5.14 -17.53
C PRO A 164 -25.90 -4.21 -18.17
N GLY A 165 -24.88 -4.79 -18.82
CA GLY A 165 -23.87 -4.01 -19.56
C GLY A 165 -22.74 -3.42 -18.74
N VAL A 166 -22.78 -3.56 -17.40
CA VAL A 166 -21.66 -3.09 -16.55
C VAL A 166 -20.42 -3.94 -16.78
N PRO A 167 -19.26 -3.30 -17.02
CA PRO A 167 -17.99 -4.01 -17.13
C PRO A 167 -17.58 -4.58 -15.75
N ILE A 168 -17.07 -5.80 -15.75
CA ILE A 168 -16.48 -6.42 -14.56
C ILE A 168 -14.96 -6.27 -14.72
N VAL A 169 -14.34 -5.60 -13.76
CA VAL A 169 -12.91 -5.29 -13.76
C VAL A 169 -12.24 -6.06 -12.63
N PRO A 170 -11.26 -6.93 -12.93
CA PRO A 170 -10.40 -7.49 -11.90
C PRO A 170 -9.72 -6.35 -11.14
N ASP A 171 -9.63 -6.45 -9.83
CA ASP A 171 -8.97 -5.41 -9.04
C ASP A 171 -8.16 -6.00 -7.89
N MET A 172 -7.10 -5.31 -7.52
CA MET A 172 -6.31 -5.55 -6.34
C MET A 172 -6.42 -4.36 -5.41
N ALA A 173 -7.22 -4.52 -4.37
CA ALA A 173 -7.40 -3.47 -3.38
C ALA A 173 -6.10 -3.21 -2.59
N PRO A 174 -5.68 -1.94 -2.42
CA PRO A 174 -4.46 -1.60 -1.68
C PRO A 174 -4.67 -1.60 -0.16
N TYR A 175 -5.71 -2.24 0.34
CA TYR A 175 -6.05 -2.35 1.77
C TYR A 175 -6.23 -3.80 2.18
N ALA A 176 -6.15 -4.06 3.49
CA ALA A 176 -6.33 -5.40 4.05
C ALA A 176 -7.83 -5.76 4.15
N THR A 177 -8.12 -7.04 3.96
CA THR A 177 -9.44 -7.65 4.19
C THR A 177 -9.26 -8.97 4.93
N ASP A 178 -10.33 -9.48 5.55
CA ASP A 178 -10.32 -10.79 6.21
C ASP A 178 -9.94 -11.93 5.25
N GLY A 179 -10.14 -11.71 3.95
CA GLY A 179 -9.72 -12.64 2.91
C GLY A 179 -8.21 -12.96 2.92
N SER A 180 -7.38 -12.09 3.51
CA SER A 180 -5.94 -12.35 3.65
C SER A 180 -5.65 -13.57 4.53
N ILE A 181 -6.44 -13.80 5.58
CA ILE A 181 -6.31 -14.93 6.49
C ILE A 181 -6.58 -16.23 5.75
N PHE A 182 -7.69 -16.28 5.02
CA PHE A 182 -8.05 -17.47 4.23
C PHE A 182 -7.05 -17.76 3.13
N ARG A 183 -6.57 -16.74 2.41
CA ARG A 183 -5.53 -16.91 1.39
C ARG A 183 -4.21 -17.40 1.98
N GLY A 184 -3.84 -16.90 3.16
CA GLY A 184 -2.67 -17.39 3.90
C GLY A 184 -2.78 -18.86 4.27
N ALA A 185 -4.00 -19.37 4.51
CA ALA A 185 -4.30 -20.78 4.73
C ALA A 185 -4.48 -21.59 3.42
N GLY A 186 -4.20 -21.01 2.26
CA GLY A 186 -4.30 -21.68 0.96
C GLY A 186 -5.72 -21.72 0.36
N ILE A 187 -6.68 -20.97 0.94
CA ILE A 187 -8.06 -20.92 0.46
C ILE A 187 -8.25 -19.67 -0.40
N PRO A 188 -8.42 -19.80 -1.74
CA PRO A 188 -8.68 -18.66 -2.61
C PRO A 188 -9.93 -17.90 -2.17
N THR A 189 -9.77 -16.59 -1.97
CA THR A 189 -10.85 -15.72 -1.48
C THR A 189 -10.91 -14.45 -2.31
N TYR A 190 -12.10 -14.10 -2.77
CA TYR A 190 -12.35 -13.00 -3.69
C TYR A 190 -13.31 -12.00 -3.05
N GLY A 191 -12.98 -10.72 -3.12
CA GLY A 191 -13.91 -9.63 -2.80
C GLY A 191 -14.75 -9.30 -4.03
N VAL A 192 -16.03 -9.13 -3.84
CA VAL A 192 -16.96 -8.69 -4.90
C VAL A 192 -17.71 -7.47 -4.39
N SER A 193 -17.69 -6.39 -5.17
CA SER A 193 -18.50 -5.20 -4.90
C SER A 193 -19.42 -4.91 -6.07
N SER A 194 -20.68 -4.60 -5.77
CA SER A 194 -21.69 -4.12 -6.72
C SER A 194 -22.33 -2.81 -6.25
N LEU A 195 -21.67 -2.11 -5.31
CA LEU A 195 -22.12 -0.80 -4.87
C LEU A 195 -21.61 0.26 -5.85
N PHE A 196 -22.54 1.05 -6.35
CA PHE A 196 -22.23 2.23 -7.16
C PHE A 196 -22.13 3.44 -6.24
N MET A 197 -20.90 3.92 -6.04
CA MET A 197 -20.63 5.09 -5.22
C MET A 197 -20.05 6.20 -6.10
N LYS A 198 -20.38 7.45 -5.80
CA LYS A 198 -19.67 8.59 -6.38
C LYS A 198 -18.33 8.73 -5.64
N GLN A 199 -17.31 9.23 -6.32
CA GLN A 199 -16.01 9.50 -5.70
C GLN A 199 -16.13 10.47 -4.51
N SER A 200 -17.12 11.38 -4.54
CA SER A 200 -17.43 12.28 -3.42
C SER A 200 -17.95 11.57 -2.17
N ASP A 201 -18.42 10.33 -2.29
CA ASP A 201 -19.00 9.56 -1.20
C ASP A 201 -17.97 8.62 -0.54
N GLU A 202 -16.70 8.68 -0.99
CA GLU A 202 -15.60 7.89 -0.46
C GLU A 202 -14.97 8.62 0.73
N PHE A 203 -15.39 8.26 1.95
CA PHE A 203 -14.95 8.89 3.20
C PHE A 203 -14.48 7.88 4.26
N ALA A 204 -13.89 6.78 3.85
CA ALA A 204 -13.32 5.79 4.75
C ALA A 204 -12.30 6.47 5.71
N HIS A 205 -12.53 6.37 7.02
CA HIS A 205 -11.74 7.03 8.08
C HIS A 205 -11.76 8.57 8.04
N GLY A 206 -12.69 9.19 7.34
CA GLY A 206 -12.89 10.62 7.35
C GLY A 206 -13.52 11.11 8.66
N LEU A 207 -13.39 12.40 8.92
CA LEU A 207 -14.19 13.10 9.91
C LEU A 207 -15.54 13.42 9.27
N ASN A 208 -16.62 12.96 9.86
CA ASN A 208 -18.00 13.26 9.47
C ASN A 208 -18.47 14.54 10.15
#